data_fbca24f606a513c761f38d4e4718389a
#
_entry.id   fbca24f606a513c761f38d4e4718389a
#
_cell.length_a   1.000
_cell.length_b   1.000
_cell.length_c   1.000
_cell.angle_alpha   90.00
_cell.angle_beta   90.00
_cell.angle_gamma   90.00
#
_symmetry.space_group_name_H-M   'P 1'
#
loop_
_entity.id
_entity.type
_entity.pdbx_description
1 polymer ?
#
loop_
_entity_poly.entity_id
_entity_poly.type
_entity_poly.pdbx_seq_one_letter_code
_entity_poly.pdbx_strand_id
1 'polypeptide(L)'
;VACAIFPPLATHLWRTKFRYIDNVEHEATLMTCLLAGTGAGKSCVQKPIDFIMEDIRKRDAENLKREKEWKEEMMRKGANKDKRKRPENLIIQEIDADMTNPAFVMRTAEAKEHFLYTSLNEIDQFDALRGIGNQQFRIMCLAFDPSNKFGQSRVGIQSVTERVCVRFNWNASTTIDKGQRYFAKVLTDGPLSRINFCTIPEREIGEDIPVYGTYDDEFRNSLKPYIENLCMATGLVECQ
;
A
#
# COMPACT_ATOMS: atom_id res chain seq x y z
N VAL A 1 -7.31 9.80 12.91
CA VAL A 1 -5.89 9.87 12.50
C VAL A 1 -5.18 8.56 12.85
N ALA A 2 -5.20 8.07 14.11
CA ALA A 2 -4.44 6.89 14.53
C ALA A 2 -4.60 5.69 13.59
N CYS A 3 -5.83 5.26 13.28
CA CYS A 3 -6.06 4.12 12.39
C CYS A 3 -5.49 4.32 10.97
N ALA A 4 -5.43 5.55 10.49
CA ALA A 4 -4.94 5.85 9.14
C ALA A 4 -3.41 5.87 9.04
N ILE A 5 -2.69 6.05 10.14
CA ILE A 5 -1.21 6.06 10.12
C ILE A 5 -0.61 4.67 10.30
N PHE A 6 -1.36 3.68 10.75
CA PHE A 6 -0.83 2.33 10.96
C PHE A 6 -0.39 1.62 9.66
N PRO A 7 -1.13 1.63 8.54
CA PRO A 7 -0.66 1.00 7.31
C PRO A 7 0.68 1.56 6.78
N PRO A 8 0.89 2.88 6.69
CA PRO A 8 2.20 3.39 6.28
C PRO A 8 3.30 3.10 7.31
N LEU A 9 3.03 3.12 8.63
CA LEU A 9 4.00 2.70 9.65
C LEU A 9 4.36 1.22 9.51
N ALA A 10 3.39 0.35 9.29
CA ALA A 10 3.59 -1.08 9.07
C ALA A 10 4.45 -1.36 7.83
N THR A 11 4.43 -0.48 6.84
CA THR A 11 5.25 -0.61 5.63
C THR A 11 6.76 -0.57 5.94
N HIS A 12 7.15 0.00 7.07
CA HIS A 12 8.54 0.01 7.54
C HIS A 12 8.96 -1.28 8.25
N LEU A 13 8.00 -2.12 8.72
CA LEU A 13 8.25 -3.35 9.49
C LEU A 13 8.52 -4.58 8.62
N TRP A 14 9.20 -4.43 7.50
CA TRP A 14 9.42 -5.50 6.52
C TRP A 14 10.33 -6.65 7.00
N ARG A 15 11.10 -6.45 8.08
CA ARG A 15 11.97 -7.47 8.70
C ARG A 15 11.41 -8.06 9.99
N THR A 16 10.18 -7.67 10.38
CA THR A 16 9.56 -8.09 11.64
C THR A 16 8.38 -8.99 11.33
N LYS A 17 8.29 -10.07 12.10
CA LYS A 17 7.15 -10.98 12.10
C LYS A 17 6.51 -11.01 13.47
N PHE A 18 5.25 -11.36 13.51
CA PHE A 18 4.46 -11.46 14.73
C PHE A 18 3.89 -12.86 14.84
N ARG A 19 4.09 -13.52 15.99
CA ARG A 19 3.41 -14.77 16.29
C ARG A 19 2.19 -14.48 17.14
N TYR A 20 1.04 -14.84 16.61
CA TYR A 20 -0.25 -14.61 17.26
C TYR A 20 -0.69 -15.89 18.02
N ILE A 21 -1.86 -15.83 18.69
CA ILE A 21 -2.43 -16.95 19.48
C ILE A 21 -2.70 -18.21 18.66
N ASP A 22 -2.79 -18.11 17.34
CA ASP A 22 -2.89 -19.23 16.38
C ASP A 22 -1.56 -19.96 16.16
N ASN A 23 -0.48 -19.50 16.81
CA ASN A 23 0.89 -19.99 16.67
C ASN A 23 1.45 -19.90 15.24
N VAL A 24 0.88 -19.03 14.41
CA VAL A 24 1.34 -18.76 13.05
C VAL A 24 2.10 -17.44 13.00
N GLU A 25 3.14 -17.38 12.17
CA GLU A 25 3.88 -16.15 11.92
C GLU A 25 3.16 -15.28 10.90
N HIS A 26 2.82 -14.08 11.31
CA HIS A 26 2.18 -13.06 10.49
C HIS A 26 3.15 -11.92 10.20
N GLU A 27 2.97 -11.27 9.05
CA GLU A 27 3.67 -10.03 8.69
C GLU A 27 2.82 -8.80 9.05
N ALA A 28 3.45 -7.63 9.10
CA ALA A 28 2.77 -6.38 9.45
C ALA A 28 1.89 -5.86 8.31
N THR A 29 0.87 -6.64 7.93
CA THR A 29 -0.10 -6.29 6.89
C THR A 29 -1.29 -5.58 7.50
N LEU A 30 -1.49 -4.33 7.13
CA LEU A 30 -2.58 -3.50 7.61
C LEU A 30 -3.31 -2.81 6.45
N MET A 31 -4.62 -2.91 6.48
CA MET A 31 -5.53 -2.33 5.50
C MET A 31 -6.56 -1.50 6.23
N THR A 32 -6.66 -0.22 5.93
CA THR A 32 -7.57 0.68 6.63
C THR A 32 -8.46 1.43 5.65
N CYS A 33 -9.76 1.42 5.91
CA CYS A 33 -10.74 2.21 5.20
C CYS A 33 -11.41 3.21 6.14
N LEU A 34 -11.24 4.51 5.87
CA LEU A 34 -11.85 5.59 6.63
C LEU A 34 -13.19 5.96 6.02
N LEU A 35 -14.26 5.74 6.77
CA LEU A 35 -15.64 6.05 6.39
C LEU A 35 -16.10 7.31 7.11
N ALA A 36 -16.53 8.32 6.39
CA ALA A 36 -17.02 9.55 6.98
C ALA A 36 -17.89 10.35 6.03
N GLY A 37 -18.74 11.20 6.56
CA GLY A 37 -19.56 12.10 5.78
C GLY A 37 -18.75 13.03 4.87
N THR A 38 -19.42 13.69 3.95
CA THR A 38 -18.82 14.73 3.12
C THR A 38 -18.43 15.91 4.01
N GLY A 39 -17.22 16.46 3.82
CA GLY A 39 -16.72 17.56 4.65
C GLY A 39 -16.25 17.20 6.06
N ALA A 40 -16.25 15.90 6.44
CA ALA A 40 -15.83 15.43 7.76
C ALA A 40 -14.31 15.54 8.03
N GLY A 41 -13.53 16.17 7.15
CA GLY A 41 -12.10 16.40 7.37
C GLY A 41 -11.21 15.17 7.18
N LYS A 42 -11.62 14.20 6.35
CA LYS A 42 -10.82 13.00 6.05
C LYS A 42 -9.38 13.30 5.61
N SER A 43 -9.16 14.42 4.93
CA SER A 43 -7.86 14.84 4.42
C SER A 43 -6.83 15.18 5.50
N CYS A 44 -7.23 15.34 6.76
CA CYS A 44 -6.31 15.64 7.87
C CYS A 44 -5.26 14.54 8.10
N VAL A 45 -5.52 13.32 7.60
CA VAL A 45 -4.57 12.19 7.74
C VAL A 45 -3.44 12.24 6.72
N GLN A 46 -3.58 13.03 5.65
CA GLN A 46 -2.62 13.01 4.54
C GLN A 46 -1.23 13.47 4.98
N LYS A 47 -1.14 14.57 5.71
CA LYS A 47 0.15 15.14 6.12
C LYS A 47 0.96 14.24 7.05
N PRO A 48 0.39 13.60 8.10
CA PRO A 48 1.06 12.54 8.84
C PRO A 48 1.55 11.38 7.97
N ILE A 49 0.74 10.92 7.02
CA ILE A 49 1.13 9.87 6.07
C ILE A 49 2.33 10.32 5.23
N ASP A 50 2.32 11.57 4.75
CA ASP A 50 3.42 12.12 3.94
C ASP A 50 4.74 12.12 4.72
N PHE A 51 4.72 12.47 6.01
CA PHE A 51 5.91 12.41 6.85
C PHE A 51 6.41 10.98 7.08
N ILE A 52 5.49 10.04 7.32
CA ILE A 52 5.84 8.63 7.53
C ILE A 52 6.47 8.03 6.26
N MET A 53 5.95 8.38 5.09
CA MET A 53 6.38 7.84 3.80
C MET A 53 7.56 8.60 3.16
N GLU A 54 8.05 9.67 3.77
CA GLU A 54 9.02 10.59 3.17
C GLU A 54 10.28 9.88 2.65
N ASP A 55 10.91 9.03 3.46
CA ASP A 55 12.15 8.36 3.08
C ASP A 55 11.92 7.26 2.03
N ILE A 56 10.78 6.58 2.10
CA ILE A 56 10.36 5.64 1.07
C ILE A 56 10.17 6.38 -0.27
N ARG A 57 9.46 7.50 -0.27
CA ARG A 57 9.21 8.30 -1.48
C ARG A 57 10.48 8.89 -2.09
N LYS A 58 11.44 9.32 -1.26
CA LYS A 58 12.75 9.77 -1.76
C LYS A 58 13.48 8.68 -2.53
N ARG A 59 13.57 7.48 -1.95
CA ARG A 59 14.17 6.32 -2.62
C ARG A 59 13.38 5.91 -3.87
N ASP A 60 12.07 5.86 -3.79
CA ASP A 60 11.20 5.51 -4.89
C ASP A 60 11.34 6.50 -6.05
N ALA A 61 11.46 7.81 -5.78
CA ALA A 61 11.69 8.83 -6.79
C ALA A 61 13.01 8.62 -7.55
N GLU A 62 14.09 8.26 -6.84
CA GLU A 62 15.37 7.93 -7.45
C GLU A 62 15.28 6.69 -8.34
N ASN A 63 14.60 5.64 -7.87
CA ASN A 63 14.41 4.41 -8.63
C ASN A 63 13.48 4.60 -9.84
N LEU A 64 12.41 5.38 -9.70
CA LEU A 64 11.53 5.76 -10.81
C LEU A 64 12.29 6.56 -11.88
N LYS A 65 13.19 7.45 -11.48
CA LYS A 65 14.07 8.18 -12.41
C LYS A 65 14.96 7.23 -13.18
N ARG A 66 15.63 6.28 -12.51
CA ARG A 66 16.47 5.25 -13.14
C ARG A 66 15.67 4.38 -14.12
N GLU A 67 14.45 4.00 -13.75
CA GLU A 67 13.56 3.23 -14.63
C GLU A 67 13.15 4.04 -15.87
N LYS A 68 12.82 5.32 -15.68
CA LYS A 68 12.44 6.22 -16.76
C LYS A 68 13.58 6.43 -17.75
N GLU A 69 14.79 6.70 -17.26
CA GLU A 69 15.99 6.86 -18.08
C GLU A 69 16.28 5.59 -18.91
N TRP A 70 16.14 4.42 -18.30
CA TRP A 70 16.27 3.14 -19.01
C TRP A 70 15.20 2.99 -20.11
N LYS A 71 13.94 3.30 -19.82
CA LYS A 71 12.85 3.25 -20.83
C LYS A 71 13.10 4.20 -21.99
N GLU A 72 13.52 5.44 -21.71
CA GLU A 72 13.83 6.43 -22.72
C GLU A 72 15.02 5.98 -23.60
N GLU A 73 16.05 5.42 -23.01
CA GLU A 73 17.18 4.88 -23.74
C GLU A 73 16.77 3.71 -24.62
N MET A 74 15.90 2.83 -24.11
CA MET A 74 15.36 1.71 -24.88
C MET A 74 14.50 2.18 -26.06
N MET A 75 13.79 3.28 -25.93
CA MET A 75 12.99 3.86 -27.02
C MET A 75 13.83 4.53 -28.11
N ARG A 76 14.97 5.14 -27.77
CA ARG A 76 15.85 5.86 -28.72
C ARG A 76 16.62 4.94 -29.64
N LYS A 77 16.88 3.72 -29.24
CA LYS A 77 17.69 2.77 -30.02
C LYS A 77 16.83 2.04 -31.04
N GLY A 78 17.15 2.16 -32.34
CA GLY A 78 16.47 1.50 -33.46
C GLY A 78 16.42 -0.04 -33.37
N ALA A 79 15.96 -0.75 -34.40
CA ALA A 79 15.65 -2.18 -34.39
C ALA A 79 16.80 -3.17 -34.10
N ASN A 80 18.08 -2.74 -34.24
CA ASN A 80 19.27 -3.58 -34.04
C ASN A 80 19.94 -3.32 -32.69
N LYS A 81 19.33 -3.70 -31.60
CA LYS A 81 19.76 -3.22 -30.30
C LYS A 81 20.33 -4.27 -29.40
N ASP A 82 21.47 -3.92 -28.78
CA ASP A 82 21.85 -4.49 -27.52
C ASP A 82 20.72 -4.21 -26.51
N LYS A 83 19.97 -5.24 -26.15
CA LYS A 83 18.93 -5.17 -25.15
C LYS A 83 19.60 -4.95 -23.80
N ARG A 84 19.75 -3.70 -23.39
CA ARG A 84 20.18 -3.42 -22.02
C ARG A 84 19.15 -4.01 -21.06
N LYS A 85 19.64 -4.80 -20.12
CA LYS A 85 18.82 -5.33 -19.06
C LYS A 85 18.19 -4.18 -18.25
N ARG A 86 17.00 -4.38 -17.79
CA ARG A 86 16.34 -3.50 -16.84
C ARG A 86 17.27 -3.28 -15.63
N PRO A 87 17.38 -2.06 -15.08
CA PRO A 87 18.21 -1.81 -13.91
C PRO A 87 17.85 -2.74 -12.75
N GLU A 88 18.86 -3.26 -12.08
CA GLU A 88 18.66 -4.09 -10.90
C GLU A 88 18.35 -3.24 -9.66
N ASN A 89 17.73 -3.86 -8.67
CA ASN A 89 17.39 -3.24 -7.38
C ASN A 89 16.48 -1.98 -7.52
N LEU A 90 15.49 -2.06 -8.37
CA LEU A 90 14.44 -1.04 -8.50
C LEU A 90 13.37 -1.24 -7.41
N ILE A 91 13.71 -0.98 -6.15
CA ILE A 91 12.74 -1.06 -5.06
C ILE A 91 11.87 0.18 -5.12
N ILE A 92 10.61 0.01 -5.51
CA ILE A 92 9.57 1.04 -5.54
C ILE A 92 8.42 0.51 -4.70
N GLN A 93 8.16 1.13 -3.57
CA GLN A 93 7.17 0.66 -2.59
C GLN A 93 5.83 1.38 -2.72
N GLU A 94 5.82 2.68 -2.97
CA GLU A 94 4.56 3.38 -3.19
C GLU A 94 4.09 3.17 -4.63
N ILE A 95 2.90 2.60 -4.77
CA ILE A 95 2.33 2.26 -6.08
C ILE A 95 1.00 2.97 -6.30
N ASP A 96 0.74 3.29 -7.57
CA ASP A 96 -0.54 3.85 -7.99
C ASP A 96 -1.62 2.77 -8.05
N ALA A 97 -2.88 3.19 -7.87
CA ALA A 97 -4.02 2.30 -8.01
C ALA A 97 -4.21 1.80 -9.46
N ASP A 98 -3.84 2.59 -10.46
CA ASP A 98 -3.93 2.19 -11.87
C ASP A 98 -2.72 1.36 -12.30
N MET A 99 -2.78 0.06 -12.00
CA MET A 99 -1.72 -0.89 -12.30
C MET A 99 -2.27 -2.20 -12.87
N THR A 100 -1.60 -2.78 -13.85
CA THR A 100 -1.96 -4.11 -14.35
C THR A 100 -1.43 -5.23 -13.45
N ASN A 101 -2.05 -6.42 -13.50
CA ASN A 101 -1.56 -7.58 -12.73
C ASN A 101 -0.08 -7.91 -12.98
N PRO A 102 0.43 -7.93 -14.23
CA PRO A 102 1.85 -8.13 -14.50
C PRO A 102 2.73 -7.07 -13.84
N ALA A 103 2.31 -5.81 -13.88
CA ALA A 103 3.05 -4.71 -13.25
C ALA A 103 3.07 -4.86 -11.72
N PHE A 104 1.96 -5.25 -11.10
CA PHE A 104 1.89 -5.51 -9.67
C PHE A 104 2.82 -6.66 -9.24
N VAL A 105 2.80 -7.79 -9.97
CA VAL A 105 3.69 -8.93 -9.70
C VAL A 105 5.15 -8.52 -9.85
N MET A 106 5.47 -7.77 -10.89
CA MET A 106 6.83 -7.27 -11.12
C MET A 106 7.29 -6.32 -10.00
N ARG A 107 6.46 -5.36 -9.60
CA ARG A 107 6.76 -4.45 -8.48
C ARG A 107 6.95 -5.21 -7.16
N THR A 108 6.10 -6.21 -6.89
CA THR A 108 6.24 -7.05 -5.70
C THR A 108 7.55 -7.84 -5.72
N ALA A 109 7.93 -8.41 -6.86
CA ALA A 109 9.20 -9.12 -7.00
C ALA A 109 10.41 -8.18 -6.83
N GLU A 110 10.39 -7.00 -7.44
CA GLU A 110 11.44 -5.98 -7.34
C GLU A 110 11.55 -5.38 -5.94
N ALA A 111 10.43 -5.25 -5.22
CA ALA A 111 10.41 -4.80 -3.83
C ALA A 111 11.06 -5.82 -2.88
N LYS A 112 11.30 -7.04 -3.33
CA LYS A 112 11.85 -8.15 -2.54
C LYS A 112 10.98 -8.43 -1.31
N GLU A 113 11.49 -8.16 -0.11
CA GLU A 113 10.76 -8.40 1.13
C GLU A 113 10.03 -7.14 1.66
N HIS A 114 10.18 -6.00 0.99
CA HIS A 114 9.51 -4.78 1.41
C HIS A 114 8.01 -4.81 1.07
N PHE A 115 7.23 -4.12 1.89
CA PHE A 115 5.82 -3.93 1.64
C PHE A 115 5.59 -2.89 0.53
N LEU A 116 4.70 -3.20 -0.40
CA LEU A 116 4.10 -2.18 -1.24
C LEU A 116 3.06 -1.40 -0.44
N TYR A 117 2.82 -0.17 -0.84
CA TYR A 117 1.86 0.71 -0.20
C TYR A 117 1.08 1.54 -1.21
N THR A 118 -0.20 1.81 -0.93
CA THR A 118 -0.97 2.82 -1.65
C THR A 118 -1.91 3.58 -0.72
N SER A 119 -2.13 4.85 -1.02
CA SER A 119 -3.10 5.70 -0.35
C SER A 119 -4.13 6.18 -1.35
N LEU A 120 -5.38 5.81 -1.12
CA LEU A 120 -6.50 6.09 -2.01
C LEU A 120 -7.41 7.16 -1.39
N ASN A 121 -7.65 8.23 -2.11
CA ASN A 121 -8.59 9.24 -1.68
C ASN A 121 -10.04 8.75 -1.75
N GLU A 122 -10.31 7.78 -2.64
CA GLU A 122 -11.60 7.16 -2.82
C GLU A 122 -11.45 5.65 -3.03
N ILE A 123 -12.28 4.85 -2.37
CA ILE A 123 -12.17 3.38 -2.40
C ILE A 123 -12.34 2.79 -3.81
N ASP A 124 -13.14 3.42 -4.65
CA ASP A 124 -13.39 2.96 -6.03
C ASP A 124 -12.19 3.14 -6.97
N GLN A 125 -11.12 3.82 -6.53
CA GLN A 125 -9.86 3.81 -7.25
C GLN A 125 -9.28 2.39 -7.39
N PHE A 126 -9.64 1.45 -6.50
CA PHE A 126 -9.31 0.04 -6.70
C PHE A 126 -9.95 -0.57 -7.94
N ASP A 127 -11.06 -0.01 -8.44
CA ASP A 127 -11.70 -0.49 -9.67
C ASP A 127 -10.89 -0.11 -10.93
N ALA A 128 -9.99 0.87 -10.83
CA ALA A 128 -9.04 1.22 -11.88
C ALA A 128 -7.94 0.16 -12.06
N LEU A 129 -7.69 -0.65 -11.07
CA LEU A 129 -6.87 -1.85 -11.15
C LEU A 129 -7.53 -2.90 -12.04
N ARG A 130 -7.52 -2.66 -13.35
CA ARG A 130 -8.27 -3.43 -14.35
C ARG A 130 -7.71 -4.82 -14.54
N GLY A 131 -8.41 -5.80 -13.99
CA GLY A 131 -8.41 -7.21 -14.38
C GLY A 131 -9.86 -7.69 -14.49
N ILE A 132 -10.12 -8.79 -15.17
CA ILE A 132 -11.44 -9.37 -15.26
C ILE A 132 -11.98 -9.61 -13.85
N GLY A 133 -12.92 -8.76 -13.42
CA GLY A 133 -13.69 -8.87 -12.18
C GLY A 133 -12.87 -8.81 -10.89
N ASN A 134 -12.86 -7.71 -10.18
CA ASN A 134 -12.37 -7.49 -8.78
C ASN A 134 -11.14 -8.34 -8.30
N GLN A 135 -10.43 -8.99 -9.23
CA GLN A 135 -9.34 -9.90 -8.90
C GLN A 135 -8.19 -9.20 -8.18
N GLN A 136 -7.93 -7.94 -8.50
CA GLN A 136 -6.81 -7.23 -7.90
C GLN A 136 -7.06 -6.86 -6.45
N PHE A 137 -8.26 -6.42 -6.13
CA PHE A 137 -8.65 -6.22 -4.74
C PHE A 137 -8.49 -7.51 -3.93
N ARG A 138 -8.89 -8.66 -4.51
CA ARG A 138 -8.69 -9.97 -3.88
C ARG A 138 -7.22 -10.33 -3.73
N ILE A 139 -6.39 -10.08 -4.75
CA ILE A 139 -4.95 -10.33 -4.69
C ILE A 139 -4.31 -9.48 -3.60
N MET A 140 -4.69 -8.22 -3.47
CA MET A 140 -4.20 -7.34 -2.41
C MET A 140 -4.61 -7.83 -1.02
N CYS A 141 -5.84 -8.33 -0.88
CA CYS A 141 -6.29 -8.94 0.38
C CYS A 141 -5.56 -10.24 0.73
N LEU A 142 -4.95 -10.94 -0.23
CA LEU A 142 -4.09 -12.10 0.04
C LEU A 142 -2.87 -11.74 0.90
N ALA A 143 -2.43 -10.48 0.90
CA ALA A 143 -1.32 -10.03 1.72
C ALA A 143 -1.52 -10.28 3.22
N PHE A 144 -2.77 -10.40 3.66
CA PHE A 144 -3.11 -10.70 5.05
C PHE A 144 -2.85 -12.17 5.44
N ASP A 145 -2.86 -13.09 4.48
CA ASP A 145 -2.74 -14.52 4.75
C ASP A 145 -1.26 -14.94 4.84
N PRO A 146 -0.85 -15.75 5.83
CA PRO A 146 0.55 -16.16 6.03
C PRO A 146 1.17 -16.89 4.82
N SER A 147 0.35 -17.52 3.98
CA SER A 147 0.78 -18.22 2.77
C SER A 147 0.43 -17.47 1.47
N ASN A 148 0.51 -16.18 1.48
CA ASN A 148 0.06 -15.20 0.49
C ASN A 148 0.78 -15.26 -0.88
N LYS A 149 1.00 -16.42 -1.42
CA LYS A 149 1.69 -16.60 -2.70
C LYS A 149 0.75 -16.31 -3.87
N PHE A 150 1.16 -15.40 -4.71
CA PHE A 150 0.52 -15.12 -5.98
C PHE A 150 1.51 -15.34 -7.12
N GLY A 151 1.08 -16.00 -8.16
CA GLY A 151 1.92 -16.29 -9.32
C GLY A 151 1.24 -15.94 -10.62
N GLN A 152 2.03 -15.47 -11.56
CA GLN A 152 1.62 -15.29 -12.93
C GLN A 152 2.57 -16.08 -13.83
N SER A 153 2.02 -16.94 -14.68
CA SER A 153 2.77 -17.69 -15.68
C SER A 153 2.20 -17.38 -17.07
N ARG A 154 3.03 -16.90 -17.97
CA ARG A 154 2.66 -16.65 -19.37
C ARG A 154 3.80 -17.07 -20.29
N VAL A 155 3.47 -17.60 -21.44
CA VAL A 155 4.43 -18.19 -22.41
C VAL A 155 5.13 -17.15 -23.30
N GLY A 156 4.67 -15.89 -23.30
CA GLY A 156 5.25 -14.84 -24.15
C GLY A 156 6.64 -14.40 -23.71
N ILE A 157 7.55 -14.16 -24.65
CA ILE A 157 8.96 -13.78 -24.40
C ILE A 157 9.11 -12.49 -23.54
N GLN A 158 8.12 -11.61 -23.56
CA GLN A 158 8.09 -10.35 -22.79
C GLN A 158 7.16 -10.40 -21.59
N SER A 159 6.63 -11.57 -21.27
CA SER A 159 5.67 -11.70 -20.17
C SER A 159 6.37 -11.96 -18.84
N VAL A 160 5.78 -11.39 -17.79
CA VAL A 160 6.22 -11.64 -16.41
C VAL A 160 5.79 -13.05 -16.03
N THR A 161 6.75 -13.89 -15.63
CA THR A 161 6.51 -15.21 -15.06
C THR A 161 7.22 -15.28 -13.73
N GLU A 162 6.50 -14.92 -12.68
CA GLU A 162 7.03 -14.83 -11.32
C GLU A 162 6.01 -15.35 -10.30
N ARG A 163 6.50 -15.90 -9.22
CA ARG A 163 5.70 -16.22 -8.04
C ARG A 163 6.21 -15.39 -6.86
N VAL A 164 5.36 -14.58 -6.31
CA VAL A 164 5.68 -13.61 -5.25
C VAL A 164 4.87 -13.85 -3.99
N CYS A 165 5.41 -13.45 -2.84
CA CYS A 165 4.63 -13.23 -1.64
C CYS A 165 4.05 -11.82 -1.70
N VAL A 166 2.73 -11.69 -1.59
CA VAL A 166 2.07 -10.39 -1.63
C VAL A 166 2.25 -9.71 -0.28
N ARG A 167 3.02 -8.63 -0.25
CA ARG A 167 3.22 -7.76 0.90
C ARG A 167 2.69 -6.39 0.55
N PHE A 168 1.49 -6.06 1.04
CA PHE A 168 0.79 -4.88 0.61
C PHE A 168 -0.02 -4.25 1.73
N ASN A 169 0.23 -2.98 2.00
CA ASN A 169 -0.48 -2.16 2.96
C ASN A 169 -1.21 -1.03 2.23
N TRP A 170 -2.36 -0.62 2.71
CA TRP A 170 -3.07 0.46 2.08
C TRP A 170 -3.99 1.24 3.01
N ASN A 171 -4.21 2.50 2.64
CA ASN A 171 -5.24 3.35 3.17
C ASN A 171 -6.24 3.70 2.09
N ALA A 172 -7.51 3.70 2.42
CA ALA A 172 -8.55 4.27 1.58
C ALA A 172 -9.47 5.15 2.40
N SER A 173 -10.10 6.10 1.74
CA SER A 173 -11.18 6.87 2.35
C SER A 173 -12.38 6.93 1.42
N THR A 174 -13.58 7.04 2.00
CA THR A 174 -14.80 7.21 1.22
C THR A 174 -15.94 7.73 2.10
N THR A 175 -17.06 8.06 1.48
CA THR A 175 -18.30 8.33 2.24
C THR A 175 -18.93 7.02 2.72
N ILE A 176 -19.72 7.09 3.80
CA ILE A 176 -20.35 5.90 4.38
C ILE A 176 -21.20 5.18 3.33
N ASP A 177 -22.08 5.89 2.63
CA ASP A 177 -22.97 5.30 1.62
C ASP A 177 -22.21 4.69 0.43
N LYS A 178 -21.14 5.36 -0.04
CA LYS A 178 -20.32 4.85 -1.13
C LYS A 178 -19.56 3.61 -0.68
N GLY A 179 -19.01 3.61 0.54
CA GLY A 179 -18.35 2.46 1.12
C GLY A 179 -19.28 1.27 1.25
N GLN A 180 -20.48 1.45 1.77
CA GLN A 180 -21.48 0.38 1.87
C GLN A 180 -21.79 -0.24 0.50
N ARG A 181 -22.03 0.59 -0.53
CA ARG A 181 -22.28 0.12 -1.89
C ARG A 181 -21.08 -0.60 -2.52
N TYR A 182 -19.88 -0.10 -2.27
CA TYR A 182 -18.65 -0.71 -2.78
C TYR A 182 -18.44 -2.09 -2.16
N PHE A 183 -18.44 -2.14 -0.83
CA PHE A 183 -18.18 -3.37 -0.12
C PHE A 183 -19.32 -4.39 -0.18
N ALA A 184 -20.56 -3.98 -0.43
CA ALA A 184 -21.67 -4.90 -0.68
C ALA A 184 -21.41 -5.85 -1.86
N LYS A 185 -20.62 -5.41 -2.84
CA LYS A 185 -20.23 -6.22 -4.01
C LYS A 185 -19.20 -7.31 -3.66
N VAL A 186 -18.50 -7.18 -2.55
CA VAL A 186 -17.40 -8.07 -2.13
C VAL A 186 -17.64 -8.77 -0.80
N LEU A 187 -18.86 -8.61 -0.22
CA LEU A 187 -19.25 -9.15 1.08
C LEU A 187 -19.07 -10.68 1.22
N THR A 188 -19.26 -11.41 0.14
CA THR A 188 -19.27 -12.88 0.15
C THR A 188 -17.87 -13.50 0.13
N ASP A 189 -16.80 -12.71 -0.03
CA ASP A 189 -15.50 -13.22 -0.43
C ASP A 189 -14.41 -13.16 0.68
N GLY A 190 -14.79 -12.86 1.91
CA GLY A 190 -13.85 -12.78 3.05
C GLY A 190 -12.92 -11.55 3.12
N PRO A 191 -12.78 -10.65 2.12
CA PRO A 191 -11.88 -9.50 2.22
C PRO A 191 -12.22 -8.54 3.34
N LEU A 192 -13.51 -8.40 3.69
CA LEU A 192 -13.97 -7.45 4.69
C LEU A 192 -13.44 -7.73 6.10
N SER A 193 -13.23 -9.00 6.43
CA SER A 193 -12.66 -9.39 7.74
C SER A 193 -11.19 -8.98 7.92
N ARG A 194 -10.53 -8.58 6.84
CA ARG A 194 -9.12 -8.19 6.80
C ARG A 194 -8.91 -6.68 6.81
N ILE A 195 -9.99 -5.92 6.69
CA ILE A 195 -9.96 -4.46 6.59
C ILE A 195 -10.36 -3.85 7.92
N ASN A 196 -9.54 -2.92 8.41
CA ASN A 196 -9.88 -2.11 9.56
C ASN A 196 -10.75 -0.93 9.11
N PHE A 197 -12.01 -0.96 9.47
CA PHE A 197 -12.95 0.12 9.18
C PHE A 197 -12.96 1.13 10.34
N CYS A 198 -12.68 2.38 9.98
CA CYS A 198 -12.71 3.49 10.92
C CYS A 198 -13.78 4.50 10.48
N THR A 199 -14.60 4.93 11.41
CA THR A 199 -15.63 5.94 11.13
C THR A 199 -15.30 7.24 11.85
N ILE A 200 -15.59 8.37 11.20
CA ILE A 200 -15.68 9.66 11.88
C ILE A 200 -17.17 9.87 12.15
N PRO A 201 -17.57 10.05 13.42
CA PRO A 201 -18.97 10.30 13.76
C PRO A 201 -19.53 11.51 13.00
N GLU A 202 -20.78 11.42 12.61
CA GLU A 202 -21.49 12.60 12.11
C GLU A 202 -21.68 13.60 13.23
N ARG A 203 -21.60 14.87 12.89
CA ARG A 203 -21.81 15.96 13.85
C ARG A 203 -23.24 16.42 13.79
N GLU A 204 -23.71 16.89 14.93
CA GLU A 204 -24.99 17.58 15.00
C GLU A 204 -24.88 18.99 14.40
N ILE A 205 -26.00 19.51 13.93
CA ILE A 205 -26.07 20.87 13.39
C ILE A 205 -25.76 21.86 14.51
N GLY A 206 -24.73 22.66 14.35
CA GLY A 206 -24.30 23.66 15.34
C GLY A 206 -23.11 23.23 16.19
N GLU A 207 -22.60 22.03 16.06
CA GLU A 207 -21.34 21.64 16.70
C GLU A 207 -20.13 22.30 16.02
N ASP A 208 -19.20 22.76 16.84
CA ASP A 208 -17.96 23.38 16.37
C ASP A 208 -17.13 22.40 15.55
N ILE A 209 -16.56 22.88 14.46
CA ILE A 209 -15.61 22.09 13.67
C ILE A 209 -14.34 21.92 14.48
N PRO A 210 -13.91 20.67 14.84
CA PRO A 210 -12.68 20.49 15.57
C PRO A 210 -11.51 21.05 14.76
N VAL A 211 -10.74 21.91 15.39
CA VAL A 211 -9.46 22.36 14.84
C VAL A 211 -8.50 21.18 14.97
N TYR A 212 -8.14 20.59 13.84
CA TYR A 212 -7.10 19.58 13.81
C TYR A 212 -5.74 20.23 14.14
N GLY A 213 -4.88 19.49 14.87
CA GLY A 213 -3.55 19.95 15.22
C GLY A 213 -2.73 20.34 14.00
N THR A 214 -1.81 21.24 14.17
CA THR A 214 -0.85 21.61 13.13
C THR A 214 0.21 20.53 13.03
N TYR A 215 0.31 19.91 11.87
CA TYR A 215 1.40 18.98 11.58
C TYR A 215 2.52 19.77 10.89
N ASP A 216 3.45 20.25 11.68
CA ASP A 216 4.61 21.07 11.28
C ASP A 216 5.91 20.27 11.27
N ASP A 217 7.04 20.95 11.11
CA ASP A 217 8.35 20.33 11.14
C ASP A 217 8.73 19.80 12.52
N GLU A 218 8.21 20.36 13.60
CA GLU A 218 8.42 19.84 14.95
C GLU A 218 7.75 18.46 15.10
N PHE A 219 6.50 18.35 14.69
CA PHE A 219 5.80 17.07 14.64
C PHE A 219 6.52 16.04 13.74
N ARG A 220 6.96 16.46 12.54
CA ARG A 220 7.75 15.62 11.64
C ARG A 220 9.03 15.11 12.33
N ASN A 221 9.77 15.98 12.96
CA ASN A 221 11.02 15.64 13.66
C ASN A 221 10.77 14.72 14.86
N SER A 222 9.63 14.86 15.54
CA SER A 222 9.24 13.97 16.63
C SER A 222 8.90 12.55 16.16
N LEU A 223 8.37 12.39 14.95
CA LEU A 223 8.05 11.07 14.38
C LEU A 223 9.29 10.34 13.86
N LYS A 224 10.29 11.05 13.38
CA LYS A 224 11.46 10.48 12.70
C LYS A 224 12.16 9.35 13.49
N PRO A 225 12.48 9.48 14.79
CA PRO A 225 13.13 8.41 15.54
C PRO A 225 12.29 7.12 15.61
N TYR A 226 10.96 7.25 15.68
CA TYR A 226 10.06 6.09 15.69
C TYR A 226 10.08 5.37 14.35
N ILE A 227 10.04 6.11 13.24
CA ILE A 227 10.10 5.55 11.88
C ILE A 227 11.45 4.83 11.67
N GLU A 228 12.55 5.44 12.07
CA GLU A 228 13.87 4.82 12.01
C GLU A 228 13.94 3.53 12.83
N ASN A 229 13.37 3.51 14.04
CA ASN A 229 13.29 2.31 14.86
C ASN A 229 12.46 1.21 14.20
N LEU A 230 11.33 1.54 13.57
CA LEU A 230 10.53 0.57 12.82
C LEU A 230 11.30 -0.01 11.63
N CYS A 231 12.05 0.81 10.90
CA CYS A 231 12.91 0.37 9.80
C CYS A 231 14.02 -0.58 10.27
N MET A 232 14.52 -0.40 11.49
CA MET A 232 15.60 -1.21 12.07
C MET A 232 15.09 -2.45 12.80
N ALA A 233 13.81 -2.49 13.17
CA ALA A 233 13.22 -3.61 13.87
C ALA A 233 13.33 -4.90 13.05
N THR A 234 13.79 -5.96 13.70
CA THR A 234 13.96 -7.27 13.06
C THR A 234 13.61 -8.39 14.02
N GLY A 235 13.15 -9.52 13.47
CA GLY A 235 12.92 -10.72 14.24
C GLY A 235 11.45 -11.02 14.49
N LEU A 236 11.21 -11.94 15.40
CA LEU A 236 9.88 -12.44 15.76
C LEU A 236 9.44 -11.79 17.07
N VAL A 237 8.28 -11.16 17.04
CA VAL A 237 7.58 -10.65 18.22
C VAL A 237 6.49 -11.66 18.60
N GLU A 238 6.51 -12.13 19.82
CA GLU A 238 5.47 -13.01 20.37
C GLU A 238 4.40 -12.16 21.05
N CYS A 239 3.16 -12.25 20.57
CA CYS A 239 2.02 -11.58 21.19
C CYS A 239 1.53 -12.47 22.36
N GLN A 240 1.60 -11.94 23.57
CA GLN A 240 1.10 -12.57 24.80
C GLN A 240 -0.37 -12.28 25.00
#